data_5905b3e9f8d55bf371ffcb03c5c6534f
#
_entry.id   5905b3e9f8d55bf371ffcb03c5c6534f
#
_cell.length_a   1.000
_cell.length_b   1.000
_cell.length_c   1.000
_cell.angle_alpha   90.00
_cell.angle_beta   90.00
_cell.angle_gamma   90.00
#
_symmetry.space_group_name_H-M   'P 1'
#
loop_
_entity.id
_entity.type
_entity.pdbx_description
1 polymer ?
#
loop_
_entity_poly.entity_id
_entity_poly.type
_entity_poly.pdbx_seq_one_letter_code
_entity_poly.pdbx_strand_id
1 'polypeptide(L)'
;MKTTTTDFKYGKSYKIIGWGCRFDSLTELKYAISIREDYVFLRERVIIYYNPGSLQPTEYLTSNYRYYAPDFLIRHKVTGEAFLVEIKPRAFEGHPQLILRKELAERYIKWKGYDWQYKVVFDDEIILSEDQLQDFVDCCKLKSKSAFKLWFDRINRKYAPGAPSLFKPVNDNKQTEFAMFGKIRSSGNWQR
;
A
#
# COMPACT_ATOMS: atom_id res chain seq x y z
N MET A 1 -22.25 -26.73 -3.35
CA MET A 1 -21.46 -26.42 -2.17
C MET A 1 -21.25 -24.92 -2.11
N LYS A 2 -21.82 -24.21 -1.14
CA LYS A 2 -21.58 -22.78 -0.93
C LYS A 2 -20.24 -22.67 -0.21
N THR A 3 -19.20 -22.25 -0.91
CA THR A 3 -17.94 -21.85 -0.29
C THR A 3 -18.21 -20.58 0.52
N THR A 4 -18.35 -20.73 1.82
CA THR A 4 -18.30 -19.61 2.76
C THR A 4 -16.89 -19.05 2.70
N THR A 5 -16.68 -18.01 1.89
CA THR A 5 -15.53 -17.13 2.03
C THR A 5 -15.67 -16.50 3.41
N THR A 6 -14.85 -16.97 4.35
CA THR A 6 -14.63 -16.26 5.60
C THR A 6 -13.90 -14.98 5.26
N ASP A 7 -14.70 -13.94 4.94
CA ASP A 7 -14.14 -12.60 4.84
C ASP A 7 -13.42 -12.27 6.14
N PHE A 8 -12.26 -11.65 6.05
CA PHE A 8 -11.58 -11.08 7.20
C PHE A 8 -12.53 -10.07 7.88
N LYS A 9 -13.34 -10.55 8.82
CA LYS A 9 -14.18 -9.68 9.63
C LYS A 9 -13.32 -9.08 10.73
N TYR A 10 -12.67 -7.97 10.42
CA TYR A 10 -12.14 -7.10 11.46
C TYR A 10 -13.31 -6.52 12.24
N GLY A 11 -13.18 -6.46 13.56
CA GLY A 11 -14.01 -5.56 14.36
C GLY A 11 -13.94 -4.14 13.76
N LYS A 12 -14.92 -3.29 14.07
CA LYS A 12 -15.04 -1.93 13.50
C LYS A 12 -13.66 -1.25 13.41
N SER A 13 -13.04 -1.24 12.23
CA SER A 13 -11.84 -0.47 12.01
C SER A 13 -12.24 1.00 11.98
N TYR A 14 -11.66 1.80 12.85
CA TYR A 14 -11.84 3.24 12.81
C TYR A 14 -11.06 3.76 11.60
N LYS A 15 -11.78 4.25 10.61
CA LYS A 15 -11.20 4.87 9.44
C LYS A 15 -10.53 6.17 9.84
N ILE A 16 -9.22 6.20 9.78
CA ILE A 16 -8.44 7.39 10.09
C ILE A 16 -8.32 8.20 8.81
N ILE A 17 -8.95 9.36 8.80
CA ILE A 17 -8.84 10.29 7.69
C ILE A 17 -7.64 11.17 7.92
N GLY A 18 -6.64 11.04 7.06
CA GLY A 18 -5.50 11.91 7.15
C GLY A 18 -4.57 11.76 5.94
N TRP A 19 -3.80 12.80 5.64
CA TRP A 19 -2.77 12.79 4.59
C TRP A 19 -3.28 12.86 3.15
N GLY A 20 -4.51 13.25 2.90
CA GLY A 20 -5.11 12.96 1.62
C GLY A 20 -5.24 11.46 1.35
N CYS A 21 -4.76 10.62 2.29
CA CYS A 21 -4.89 9.18 2.35
C CYS A 21 -5.87 8.79 3.45
N ARG A 22 -6.58 7.72 3.23
CA ARG A 22 -7.45 7.10 4.20
C ARG A 22 -6.78 5.81 4.63
N PHE A 23 -6.48 5.70 5.91
CA PHE A 23 -6.03 4.44 6.50
C PHE A 23 -7.24 3.64 6.96
N ASP A 24 -7.31 2.38 6.59
CA ASP A 24 -8.38 1.50 7.00
C ASP A 24 -8.14 0.90 8.38
N SER A 25 -6.93 1.02 8.90
CA SER A 25 -6.56 0.57 10.24
C SER A 25 -5.48 1.44 10.88
N LEU A 26 -5.41 1.40 12.24
CA LEU A 26 -4.31 2.01 13.00
C LEU A 26 -2.97 1.35 12.69
N THR A 27 -2.97 0.06 12.36
CA THR A 27 -1.77 -0.69 12.00
C THR A 27 -1.16 -0.16 10.71
N GLU A 28 -1.97 0.15 9.70
CA GLU A 28 -1.48 0.78 8.47
C GLU A 28 -0.89 2.17 8.72
N LEU A 29 -1.53 2.99 9.57
CA LEU A 29 -0.96 4.28 9.98
C LEU A 29 0.37 4.10 10.71
N LYS A 30 0.44 3.15 11.65
CA LYS A 30 1.66 2.80 12.39
C LYS A 30 2.77 2.42 11.43
N TYR A 31 2.47 1.57 10.44
CA TYR A 31 3.42 1.19 9.40
C TYR A 31 3.88 2.39 8.56
N ALA A 32 2.96 3.22 8.10
CA ALA A 32 3.31 4.41 7.33
C ALA A 32 4.26 5.36 8.10
N ILE A 33 4.10 5.47 9.42
CA ILE A 33 5.00 6.24 10.27
C ILE A 33 6.36 5.55 10.39
N SER A 34 6.39 4.23 10.60
CA SER A 34 7.65 3.49 10.80
C SER A 34 8.59 3.54 9.61
N ILE A 35 8.05 3.58 8.38
CA ILE A 35 8.86 3.53 7.15
C ILE A 35 9.25 4.91 6.60
N ARG A 36 8.80 6.02 7.22
CA ARG A 36 8.92 7.37 6.63
C ARG A 36 10.34 7.85 6.41
N GLU A 37 11.29 7.40 7.19
CA GLU A 37 12.69 7.81 7.06
C GLU A 37 13.31 7.22 5.80
N ASP A 38 13.06 5.96 5.52
CA ASP A 38 13.73 5.20 4.48
C ASP A 38 12.93 5.07 3.17
N TYR A 39 11.59 5.17 3.24
CA TYR A 39 10.72 4.92 2.10
C TYR A 39 9.82 6.11 1.75
N VAL A 40 9.52 6.22 0.47
CA VAL A 40 8.32 6.90 -0.04
C VAL A 40 7.24 5.86 -0.28
N PHE A 41 5.96 6.22 -0.14
CA PHE A 41 4.87 5.27 -0.33
C PHE A 41 3.66 5.88 -1.04
N LEU A 42 2.93 5.01 -1.74
CA LEU A 42 1.58 5.24 -2.24
C LEU A 42 0.64 4.23 -1.59
N ARG A 43 -0.54 4.67 -1.19
CA ARG A 43 -1.52 3.81 -0.56
C ARG A 43 -2.65 3.49 -1.53
N GLU A 44 -3.04 2.20 -1.63
CA GLU A 44 -4.16 1.71 -2.46
C GLU A 44 -4.16 2.21 -3.92
N ARG A 45 -2.98 2.49 -4.49
CA ARG A 45 -2.85 2.98 -5.87
C ARG A 45 -2.69 1.87 -6.90
N VAL A 46 -2.27 0.69 -6.47
CA VAL A 46 -2.17 -0.48 -7.33
C VAL A 46 -3.44 -1.29 -7.19
N ILE A 47 -4.16 -1.47 -8.29
CA ILE A 47 -5.34 -2.32 -8.36
C ILE A 47 -5.04 -3.46 -9.32
N ILE A 48 -5.08 -4.68 -8.81
CA ILE A 48 -4.82 -5.90 -9.57
C ILE A 48 -6.16 -6.53 -9.93
N TYR A 49 -6.58 -6.37 -11.18
CA TYR A 49 -7.73 -7.10 -11.70
C TYR A 49 -7.29 -8.51 -12.12
N TYR A 50 -8.09 -9.52 -11.83
CA TYR A 50 -7.72 -10.90 -12.11
C TYR A 50 -8.93 -11.79 -12.36
N ASN A 51 -8.72 -12.86 -13.13
CA ASN A 51 -9.70 -13.94 -13.29
C ASN A 51 -9.64 -14.87 -12.06
N PRO A 52 -10.75 -15.07 -11.32
CA PRO A 52 -10.73 -15.89 -10.10
C PRO A 52 -10.47 -17.39 -10.33
N GLY A 53 -10.71 -17.89 -11.55
CA GLY A 53 -10.47 -19.30 -11.86
C GLY A 53 -9.03 -19.60 -12.21
N SER A 54 -8.35 -18.69 -12.94
CA SER A 54 -6.97 -18.89 -13.41
C SER A 54 -5.94 -18.08 -12.65
N LEU A 55 -6.37 -17.11 -11.85
CA LEU A 55 -5.53 -16.10 -11.16
C LEU A 55 -4.67 -15.27 -12.12
N GLN A 56 -5.04 -15.20 -13.39
CA GLN A 56 -4.33 -14.39 -14.36
C GLN A 56 -4.72 -12.92 -14.21
N PRO A 57 -3.74 -12.01 -14.09
CA PRO A 57 -3.97 -10.58 -14.11
C PRO A 57 -4.56 -10.11 -15.45
N THR A 58 -5.34 -9.03 -15.40
CA THR A 58 -5.90 -8.37 -16.58
C THR A 58 -5.88 -6.86 -16.43
N GLU A 59 -6.01 -6.15 -17.53
CA GLU A 59 -6.03 -4.68 -17.52
C GLU A 59 -7.38 -4.10 -17.10
N TYR A 60 -8.45 -4.84 -17.33
CA TYR A 60 -9.82 -4.32 -17.18
C TYR A 60 -10.66 -5.20 -16.28
N LEU A 61 -11.54 -4.55 -15.53
CA LEU A 61 -12.57 -5.24 -14.78
C LEU A 61 -13.73 -5.60 -15.73
N THR A 62 -14.02 -6.90 -15.85
CA THR A 62 -15.23 -7.42 -16.50
C THR A 62 -16.10 -8.12 -15.46
N SER A 63 -17.34 -8.51 -15.84
CA SER A 63 -18.31 -9.13 -14.92
C SER A 63 -17.79 -10.38 -14.21
N ASN A 64 -16.86 -11.11 -14.82
CA ASN A 64 -16.28 -12.35 -14.29
C ASN A 64 -14.94 -12.17 -13.57
N TYR A 65 -14.46 -10.93 -13.43
CA TYR A 65 -13.19 -10.64 -12.80
C TYR A 65 -13.39 -10.07 -11.39
N ARG A 66 -12.35 -10.20 -10.58
CA ARG A 66 -12.25 -9.60 -9.26
C ARG A 66 -11.07 -8.65 -9.21
N TYR A 67 -10.96 -7.91 -8.15
CA TYR A 67 -9.80 -7.06 -7.91
C TYR A 67 -9.22 -7.29 -6.53
N TYR A 68 -7.93 -7.01 -6.42
CA TYR A 68 -7.16 -6.96 -5.20
C TYR A 68 -6.34 -5.67 -5.20
N ALA A 69 -6.35 -4.93 -4.12
CA ALA A 69 -5.52 -3.76 -3.91
C ALA A 69 -4.61 -4.00 -2.71
N PRO A 70 -3.29 -4.11 -2.90
CA PRO A 70 -2.32 -4.10 -1.81
C PRO A 70 -2.42 -2.81 -1.00
N ASP A 71 -2.15 -2.88 0.30
CA ASP A 71 -2.29 -1.73 1.19
C ASP A 71 -1.32 -0.60 0.82
N PHE A 72 -0.08 -0.94 0.41
CA PHE A 72 0.94 0.03 0.01
C PHE A 72 1.75 -0.41 -1.21
N LEU A 73 2.22 0.56 -1.97
CA LEU A 73 3.39 0.48 -2.81
C LEU A 73 4.45 1.38 -2.20
N ILE A 74 5.59 0.81 -1.82
CA ILE A 74 6.70 1.54 -1.21
C ILE A 74 7.95 1.48 -2.08
N ARG A 75 8.81 2.51 -1.98
CA ARG A 75 10.11 2.54 -2.62
C ARG A 75 11.16 3.07 -1.65
N HIS A 76 12.25 2.34 -1.51
CA HIS A 76 13.37 2.77 -0.69
C HIS A 76 14.07 3.99 -1.32
N LYS A 77 14.32 5.04 -0.52
CA LYS A 77 14.83 6.33 -1.01
C LYS A 77 16.23 6.26 -1.58
N VAL A 78 17.06 5.37 -1.05
CA VAL A 78 18.48 5.24 -1.42
C VAL A 78 18.66 4.14 -2.46
N THR A 79 18.20 2.90 -2.18
CA THR A 79 18.42 1.76 -3.08
C THR A 79 17.50 1.74 -4.29
N GLY A 80 16.33 2.40 -4.19
CA GLY A 80 15.31 2.39 -5.22
C GLY A 80 14.47 1.11 -5.28
N GLU A 81 14.75 0.13 -4.41
CA GLU A 81 13.95 -1.10 -4.31
C GLU A 81 12.50 -0.78 -4.00
N ALA A 82 11.59 -1.47 -4.68
CA ALA A 82 10.16 -1.24 -4.53
C ALA A 82 9.41 -2.51 -4.12
N PHE A 83 8.39 -2.31 -3.26
CA PHE A 83 7.61 -3.42 -2.72
C PHE A 83 6.12 -3.10 -2.77
N LEU A 84 5.33 -4.10 -3.18
CA LEU A 84 3.91 -4.15 -2.87
C LEU A 84 3.76 -4.75 -1.47
N VAL A 85 3.12 -4.03 -0.57
CA VAL A 85 3.03 -4.43 0.84
C VAL A 85 1.58 -4.64 1.24
N GLU A 86 1.35 -5.73 1.95
CA GLU A 86 0.09 -6.07 2.62
C GLU A 86 0.33 -6.07 4.13
N ILE A 87 -0.52 -5.37 4.89
CA ILE A 87 -0.45 -5.30 6.35
C ILE A 87 -1.52 -6.19 6.96
N LYS A 88 -1.12 -7.09 7.84
CA LYS A 88 -2.05 -8.02 8.51
C LYS A 88 -1.66 -8.26 9.96
N PRO A 89 -2.64 -8.57 10.83
CA PRO A 89 -2.34 -9.14 12.13
C PRO A 89 -1.62 -10.48 12.00
N ARG A 90 -0.67 -10.78 12.89
CA ARG A 90 0.08 -12.05 12.91
C ARG A 90 -0.84 -13.27 12.95
N ALA A 91 -2.00 -13.16 13.56
CA ALA A 91 -2.99 -14.23 13.61
C ALA A 91 -3.46 -14.73 12.22
N PHE A 92 -3.18 -13.98 11.16
CA PHE A 92 -3.49 -14.37 9.77
C PHE A 92 -2.32 -15.00 9.02
N GLU A 93 -1.20 -15.24 9.67
CA GLU A 93 -0.09 -15.94 9.06
C GLU A 93 -0.53 -17.33 8.58
N GLY A 94 -0.17 -17.68 7.34
CA GLY A 94 -0.63 -18.92 6.70
C GLY A 94 -2.09 -18.98 6.26
N HIS A 95 -2.87 -17.90 6.45
CA HIS A 95 -4.26 -17.89 6.01
C HIS A 95 -4.38 -18.01 4.48
N PRO A 96 -5.29 -18.86 3.94
CA PRO A 96 -5.40 -19.12 2.50
C PRO A 96 -5.58 -17.85 1.64
N GLN A 97 -6.31 -16.86 2.13
CA GLN A 97 -6.46 -15.59 1.40
C GLN A 97 -5.14 -14.80 1.32
N LEU A 98 -4.28 -14.89 2.31
CA LEU A 98 -2.99 -14.22 2.28
C LEU A 98 -2.04 -14.87 1.28
N ILE A 99 -2.06 -16.20 1.21
CA ILE A 99 -1.34 -16.98 0.20
C ILE A 99 -1.83 -16.60 -1.20
N LEU A 100 -3.15 -16.53 -1.40
CA LEU A 100 -3.75 -16.11 -2.67
C LEU A 100 -3.33 -14.69 -3.07
N ARG A 101 -3.35 -13.74 -2.14
CA ARG A 101 -2.94 -12.34 -2.40
C ARG A 101 -1.46 -12.25 -2.79
N LYS A 102 -0.60 -13.02 -2.15
CA LYS A 102 0.81 -13.12 -2.52
C LYS A 102 0.96 -13.61 -3.96
N GLU A 103 0.32 -14.71 -4.31
CA GLU A 103 0.38 -15.26 -5.66
C GLU A 103 -0.14 -14.28 -6.72
N LEU A 104 -1.25 -13.59 -6.45
CA LEU A 104 -1.79 -12.56 -7.34
C LEU A 104 -0.83 -11.40 -7.54
N ALA A 105 -0.23 -10.91 -6.47
CA ALA A 105 0.74 -9.81 -6.53
C ALA A 105 1.99 -10.20 -7.32
N GLU A 106 2.55 -11.39 -7.08
CA GLU A 106 3.73 -11.89 -7.78
C GLU A 106 3.45 -12.09 -9.28
N ARG A 107 2.28 -12.64 -9.63
CA ARG A 107 1.84 -12.77 -11.03
C ARG A 107 1.66 -11.42 -11.70
N TYR A 108 1.08 -10.45 -11.00
CA TYR A 108 0.90 -9.09 -11.51
C TYR A 108 2.24 -8.39 -11.75
N ILE A 109 3.16 -8.45 -10.80
CA ILE A 109 4.51 -7.89 -10.91
C ILE A 109 5.23 -8.48 -12.14
N LYS A 110 5.19 -9.80 -12.28
CA LYS A 110 5.78 -10.50 -13.44
C LYS A 110 5.11 -10.10 -14.75
N TRP A 111 3.79 -10.05 -14.78
CA TRP A 111 3.01 -9.69 -15.97
C TRP A 111 3.28 -8.26 -16.44
N LYS A 112 3.44 -7.32 -15.50
CA LYS A 112 3.78 -5.93 -15.82
C LYS A 112 5.27 -5.72 -16.10
N GLY A 113 6.12 -6.68 -15.83
CA GLY A 113 7.57 -6.56 -15.98
C GLY A 113 8.21 -5.59 -14.99
N TYR A 114 7.59 -5.40 -13.83
CA TYR A 114 8.17 -4.57 -12.76
C TYR A 114 9.31 -5.33 -12.05
N ASP A 115 10.23 -4.57 -11.47
CA ASP A 115 11.30 -5.05 -10.59
C ASP A 115 10.91 -5.02 -9.11
N TRP A 116 9.61 -4.99 -8.84
CA TRP A 116 9.05 -4.95 -7.48
C TRP A 116 9.05 -6.33 -6.84
N GLN A 117 8.94 -6.33 -5.52
CA GLN A 117 8.72 -7.53 -4.72
C GLN A 117 7.40 -7.42 -3.95
N TYR A 118 6.83 -8.54 -3.55
CA TYR A 118 5.67 -8.55 -2.65
C TYR A 118 6.12 -8.89 -1.23
N LYS A 119 5.62 -8.14 -0.25
CA LYS A 119 5.93 -8.32 1.16
C LYS A 119 4.65 -8.27 1.99
N VAL A 120 4.49 -9.22 2.91
CA VAL A 120 3.54 -9.13 4.01
C VAL A 120 4.27 -8.59 5.22
N VAL A 121 3.67 -7.65 5.92
CA VAL A 121 4.18 -7.11 7.17
C VAL A 121 3.13 -7.34 8.24
N PHE A 122 3.53 -7.99 9.31
CA PHE A 122 2.63 -8.27 10.42
C PHE A 122 2.68 -7.16 11.46
N ASP A 123 1.59 -6.99 12.19
CA ASP A 123 1.39 -5.92 13.17
C ASP A 123 2.44 -5.90 14.28
N ASP A 124 2.94 -7.07 14.68
CA ASP A 124 3.99 -7.26 15.68
C ASP A 124 5.41 -6.93 15.17
N GLU A 125 5.61 -6.88 13.85
CA GLU A 125 6.88 -6.47 13.24
C GLU A 125 7.04 -4.95 13.16
N ILE A 126 5.95 -4.20 13.35
CA ILE A 126 5.96 -2.75 13.21
C ILE A 126 6.40 -2.12 14.52
N ILE A 127 7.69 -1.83 14.63
CA ILE A 127 8.28 -1.17 15.80
C ILE A 127 8.41 0.32 15.51
N LEU A 128 8.00 1.14 16.46
CA LEU A 128 8.14 2.60 16.41
C LEU A 128 9.25 3.04 17.37
N SER A 129 10.07 3.99 16.95
CA SER A 129 10.94 4.74 17.85
C SER A 129 10.09 5.60 18.80
N GLU A 130 10.68 6.14 19.87
CA GLU A 130 9.96 7.02 20.81
C GLU A 130 9.32 8.21 20.10
N ASP A 131 10.06 8.86 19.21
CA ASP A 131 9.56 9.97 18.41
C ASP A 131 8.41 9.55 17.49
N GLN A 132 8.53 8.41 16.83
CA GLN A 132 7.50 7.86 15.95
C GLN A 132 6.25 7.45 16.76
N LEU A 133 6.44 6.92 17.97
CA LEU A 133 5.33 6.59 18.87
C LEU A 133 4.59 7.85 19.32
N GLN A 134 5.30 8.92 19.64
CA GLN A 134 4.67 10.20 19.98
C GLN A 134 3.87 10.75 18.80
N ASP A 135 4.44 10.70 17.59
CA ASP A 135 3.73 11.11 16.38
C ASP A 135 2.47 10.28 16.12
N PHE A 136 2.53 8.96 16.34
CA PHE A 136 1.37 8.08 16.23
C PHE A 136 0.27 8.42 17.27
N VAL A 137 0.65 8.62 18.52
CA VAL A 137 -0.28 9.00 19.60
C VAL A 137 -0.95 10.34 19.29
N ASP A 138 -0.18 11.33 18.84
CA ASP A 138 -0.70 12.63 18.46
C ASP A 138 -1.69 12.52 17.28
N CYS A 139 -1.39 11.69 16.31
CA CYS A 139 -2.30 11.42 15.21
C CYS A 139 -3.62 10.82 15.68
N CYS A 140 -3.58 9.85 16.59
CA CYS A 140 -4.79 9.22 17.14
C CYS A 140 -5.68 10.20 17.91
N LYS A 141 -5.13 11.29 18.42
CA LYS A 141 -5.88 12.36 19.11
C LYS A 141 -6.54 13.36 18.16
N LEU A 142 -6.16 13.36 16.88
CA LEU A 142 -6.68 14.32 15.92
C LEU A 142 -8.13 14.00 15.55
N LYS A 143 -9.00 14.98 15.71
CA LYS A 143 -10.45 14.84 15.46
C LYS A 143 -10.92 15.50 14.18
N SER A 144 -10.03 16.21 13.46
CA SER A 144 -10.41 16.93 12.27
C SER A 144 -9.41 16.70 11.13
N LYS A 145 -9.92 16.80 9.90
CA LYS A 145 -9.12 16.71 8.68
C LYS A 145 -8.04 17.79 8.61
N SER A 146 -8.35 19.00 9.09
CA SER A 146 -7.40 20.12 9.10
C SER A 146 -6.27 19.89 10.09
N ALA A 147 -6.59 19.46 11.32
CA ALA A 147 -5.57 19.13 12.32
C ALA A 147 -4.65 18.02 11.83
N PHE A 148 -5.21 17.02 11.17
CA PHE A 148 -4.42 15.95 10.60
C PHE A 148 -3.48 16.42 9.49
N LYS A 149 -3.94 17.30 8.59
CA LYS A 149 -3.08 17.89 7.56
C LYS A 149 -1.89 18.64 8.17
N LEU A 150 -2.13 19.46 9.20
CA LEU A 150 -1.06 20.17 9.91
C LEU A 150 -0.06 19.22 10.57
N TRP A 151 -0.55 18.17 11.21
CA TRP A 151 0.29 17.14 11.80
C TRP A 151 1.17 16.48 10.73
N PHE A 152 0.60 16.12 9.60
CA PHE A 152 1.34 15.48 8.53
C PHE A 152 2.38 16.38 7.88
N ASP A 153 2.07 17.65 7.64
CA ASP A 153 3.06 18.60 7.11
C ASP A 153 4.23 18.74 8.08
N ARG A 154 3.97 18.64 9.40
CA ARG A 154 5.01 18.60 10.43
C ARG A 154 5.87 17.33 10.32
N ILE A 155 5.25 16.16 10.19
CA ILE A 155 5.94 14.88 10.05
C ILE A 155 6.77 14.85 8.77
N ASN A 156 6.23 15.30 7.65
CA ASN A 156 6.98 15.39 6.41
C ASN A 156 8.24 16.24 6.54
N ARG A 157 8.14 17.39 7.21
CA ARG A 157 9.30 18.25 7.45
C ARG A 157 10.34 17.62 8.37
N LYS A 158 9.89 16.83 9.37
CA LYS A 158 10.76 16.13 10.31
C LYS A 158 11.56 15.00 9.64
N TYR A 159 10.89 14.14 8.87
CA TYR A 159 11.50 12.89 8.38
C TYR A 159 11.91 12.91 6.90
N ALA A 160 11.45 13.87 6.14
CA ALA A 160 11.79 14.00 4.73
C ALA A 160 11.91 15.46 4.32
N PRO A 161 12.89 16.20 4.87
CA PRO A 161 13.10 17.59 4.48
C PRO A 161 13.39 17.66 2.96
N GLY A 162 12.58 18.44 2.24
CA GLY A 162 12.70 18.56 0.79
C GLY A 162 11.97 17.48 -0.04
N ALA A 163 11.34 16.49 0.58
CA ALA A 163 10.46 15.58 -0.15
C ALA A 163 9.27 16.36 -0.74
N PRO A 164 8.90 16.09 -2.00
CA PRO A 164 7.72 16.71 -2.57
C PRO A 164 6.52 16.39 -1.70
N SER A 165 5.67 17.38 -1.46
CA SER A 165 4.43 17.17 -0.70
C SER A 165 3.62 16.06 -1.36
N LEU A 166 3.41 14.96 -0.66
CA LEU A 166 2.55 13.86 -1.10
C LEU A 166 1.08 14.31 -1.28
N PHE A 167 0.78 15.57 -0.99
CA PHE A 167 -0.55 16.20 -1.04
C PHE A 167 -0.77 17.18 -2.17
N LYS A 168 0.18 17.35 -3.07
CA LYS A 168 -0.23 18.02 -4.31
C LYS A 168 -1.35 17.16 -4.89
N PRO A 169 -2.52 17.75 -5.16
CA PRO A 169 -3.53 17.04 -5.91
C PRO A 169 -2.82 16.51 -7.15
N VAL A 170 -2.78 15.21 -7.27
CA VAL A 170 -2.20 14.57 -8.43
C VAL A 170 -3.06 15.03 -9.59
N ASN A 171 -2.52 15.88 -10.42
CA ASN A 171 -3.06 16.04 -11.75
C ASN A 171 -3.09 14.65 -12.35
N ASP A 172 -4.20 14.26 -12.97
CA ASP A 172 -4.60 12.92 -13.42
C ASP A 172 -3.60 12.13 -14.31
N ASN A 173 -2.32 12.46 -14.27
CA ASN A 173 -1.26 11.76 -14.99
C ASN A 173 -0.77 10.56 -14.16
N LYS A 174 -1.63 9.50 -14.11
CA LYS A 174 -1.30 8.22 -13.49
C LYS A 174 0.07 7.65 -13.89
N GLN A 175 0.55 7.98 -15.08
CA GLN A 175 1.87 7.56 -15.57
C GLN A 175 3.03 8.19 -14.78
N THR A 176 2.88 9.43 -14.30
CA THR A 176 3.95 10.13 -13.58
C THR A 176 4.15 9.59 -12.17
N GLU A 177 3.09 9.12 -11.53
CA GLU A 177 3.18 8.51 -10.19
C GLU A 177 3.95 7.19 -10.22
N PHE A 178 3.68 6.34 -11.22
CA PHE A 178 4.36 5.05 -11.37
C PHE A 178 5.81 5.20 -11.85
N ALA A 179 6.15 6.25 -12.59
CA ALA A 179 7.53 6.54 -13.00
C ALA A 179 8.47 6.73 -11.79
N MET A 180 7.95 7.15 -10.64
CA MET A 180 8.71 7.25 -9.39
C MET A 180 9.03 5.89 -8.76
N PHE A 181 8.32 4.82 -9.13
CA PHE A 181 8.41 3.50 -8.51
C PHE A 181 9.12 2.43 -9.35
N GLY A 182 9.71 2.78 -10.45
CA GLY A 182 10.52 1.88 -11.25
C GLY A 182 10.43 2.17 -12.75
N LYS A 183 11.47 1.87 -13.47
CA LYS A 183 11.42 1.83 -14.93
C LYS A 183 10.58 0.62 -15.33
N ILE A 184 9.49 0.86 -16.05
CA ILE A 184 8.84 -0.21 -16.80
C ILE A 184 9.90 -0.74 -17.75
N ARG A 185 10.36 -1.96 -17.54
CA ARG A 185 11.15 -2.64 -18.57
C ARG A 185 10.24 -2.70 -19.79
N SER A 186 10.55 -1.94 -20.81
CA SER A 186 9.93 -2.11 -22.12
C SER A 186 10.33 -3.49 -22.61
N SER A 187 9.56 -4.51 -22.23
CA SER A 187 9.64 -5.82 -22.86
C SER A 187 9.22 -5.61 -24.29
N GLY A 188 10.20 -5.73 -25.18
CA GLY A 188 10.01 -5.60 -26.60
C GLY A 188 8.87 -6.48 -27.10
N ASN A 189 8.28 -6.01 -28.17
CA ASN A 189 7.50 -6.73 -29.17
C ASN A 189 6.38 -7.65 -28.66
N TRP A 190 5.23 -7.05 -28.39
CA TRP A 190 3.99 -7.75 -28.67
C TRP A 190 3.66 -7.54 -30.17
N GLN A 191 4.19 -8.43 -31.02
CA GLN A 191 3.57 -8.66 -32.31
C GLN A 191 2.26 -9.42 -32.09
N ARG A 192 1.27 -9.01 -32.83
CA ARG A 192 -0.14 -9.39 -32.89
C ARG A 192 -0.42 -10.88 -32.90
#